data_d65d26a9522b8bd3afb048386ca04175
#
_entry.id   d65d26a9522b8bd3afb048386ca04175
#
_cell.length_a   1.000
_cell.length_b   1.000
_cell.length_c   1.000
_cell.angle_alpha   90.00
_cell.angle_beta   90.00
_cell.angle_gamma   90.00
#
_symmetry.space_group_name_H-M   'P 1'
#
loop_
_entity.id
_entity.type
_entity.pdbx_description
1 polymer ?
#
loop_
_entity_poly.entity_id
_entity_poly.type
_entity_poly.pdbx_seq_one_letter_code
_entity_poly.pdbx_strand_id
1 'polypeptide(L)'
;MDGWDKTGEGIKNEGDEGGAIAVVAKTDTVGGAKGYDGRITAIVLWSASLTAVFTTIVLIVLLRVFGLLSLTGTVDFRGAQRSIASVQKLQQVWDALSRDFYEPVDEDRMIEYAAAGMVRSVGDVYTVYYTKDEMTQFTQHSAGVFHGVGVYVTQGENGRLRITGFLENSPAQEAGVEIDDEIISVDGEDVTGITDSNIVINMIKGEAGVFVTIGFYRPSDGTAPEFDIERREIKTDNIFSHIVYTGEDGESGMPVGYIYIKMFDGAANEYFNRHLDRLLEQGVEALVIDLRGNPGGDYEETVKIADRLIGEGIIVYTEDRAGRREYRESGEGALDMPIRVLIDG
;
A
#
# COMPACT_ATOMS: atom_id res chain seq x y z
N MET A 1 24.94 49.65 -43.59
CA MET A 1 26.11 50.32 -43.01
C MET A 1 26.48 49.51 -41.84
N ASP A 2 27.25 48.50 -42.05
CA ASP A 2 28.71 48.42 -41.93
C ASP A 2 29.08 48.48 -40.45
N GLY A 3 29.80 47.55 -39.85
CA GLY A 3 30.72 46.55 -40.38
C GLY A 3 31.12 45.54 -39.30
N TRP A 4 31.50 44.51 -39.75
CA TRP A 4 32.39 43.43 -39.42
C TRP A 4 33.56 43.76 -38.49
N ASP A 5 33.94 42.80 -37.59
CA ASP A 5 35.06 41.88 -37.73
C ASP A 5 35.10 40.88 -36.55
N LYS A 6 35.03 39.60 -36.82
CA LYS A 6 36.01 38.48 -36.84
C LYS A 6 36.92 38.37 -35.63
N THR A 7 36.81 37.28 -34.90
CA THR A 7 37.46 35.99 -34.85
C THR A 7 36.85 35.23 -33.70
N GLY A 8 36.24 34.15 -33.78
CA GLY A 8 36.65 32.81 -34.24
C GLY A 8 37.39 32.03 -33.16
N GLU A 9 36.65 31.34 -32.28
CA GLU A 9 36.97 29.98 -31.88
C GLU A 9 35.99 29.47 -30.81
N GLY A 10 35.40 28.32 -31.09
CA GLY A 10 34.45 27.66 -30.24
C GLY A 10 35.11 26.94 -29.06
N ILE A 11 34.44 26.93 -27.93
CA ILE A 11 34.75 26.02 -26.82
C ILE A 11 33.58 25.10 -26.61
N LYS A 12 33.84 23.84 -26.88
CA LYS A 12 33.00 22.70 -26.50
C LYS A 12 32.98 22.59 -24.99
N ASN A 13 31.80 22.42 -24.43
CA ASN A 13 31.63 21.83 -23.08
C ASN A 13 31.83 20.33 -23.15
N GLU A 14 32.76 19.83 -22.39
CA GLU A 14 32.79 18.44 -21.92
C GLU A 14 33.16 18.40 -20.44
N GLY A 15 32.25 17.80 -19.62
CA GLY A 15 32.55 16.76 -18.61
C GLY A 15 33.40 17.14 -17.40
N ASP A 16 32.69 17.32 -16.35
CA ASP A 16 32.91 16.87 -14.98
C ASP A 16 34.02 15.83 -14.80
N GLU A 17 35.02 16.12 -13.95
CA GLU A 17 35.65 15.18 -13.04
C GLU A 17 36.57 15.88 -12.05
N GLY A 18 36.46 15.52 -10.79
CA GLY A 18 37.10 16.08 -9.62
C GLY A 18 38.61 16.21 -9.68
N GLY A 19 39.08 17.43 -9.71
CA GLY A 19 40.50 17.78 -9.68
C GLY A 19 41.01 17.94 -8.25
N ALA A 20 41.83 16.98 -7.81
CA ALA A 20 42.65 17.14 -6.62
C ALA A 20 43.66 18.28 -6.85
N ILE A 21 43.70 19.24 -5.92
CA ILE A 21 44.64 20.34 -5.91
C ILE A 21 46.01 19.77 -5.49
N ALA A 22 46.90 19.61 -6.46
CA ALA A 22 48.32 19.33 -6.18
C ALA A 22 49.02 20.67 -5.91
N VAL A 23 49.43 20.87 -4.66
CA VAL A 23 50.32 21.96 -4.27
C VAL A 23 51.75 21.56 -4.67
N VAL A 24 52.26 22.11 -5.78
CA VAL A 24 53.67 21.99 -6.16
C VAL A 24 54.46 23.04 -5.38
N ALA A 25 55.17 22.59 -4.35
CA ALA A 25 56.17 23.41 -3.68
C ALA A 25 57.42 23.47 -4.55
N LYS A 26 57.76 24.67 -5.01
CA LYS A 26 59.01 24.98 -5.73
C LYS A 26 60.13 25.05 -4.71
N THR A 27 61.02 24.08 -4.71
CA THR A 27 62.22 24.10 -3.86
C THR A 27 63.37 24.75 -4.65
N ASP A 28 63.79 25.92 -4.19
CA ASP A 28 65.04 26.54 -4.58
C ASP A 28 66.19 25.77 -3.95
N THR A 29 67.14 25.34 -4.77
CA THR A 29 68.33 24.65 -4.35
C THR A 29 69.34 25.61 -3.75
N VAL A 30 69.58 25.45 -2.44
CA VAL A 30 70.78 26.02 -1.78
C VAL A 30 71.70 24.82 -1.46
N GLY A 31 72.94 24.96 -1.91
CA GLY A 31 73.93 23.91 -1.87
C GLY A 31 74.45 23.55 -0.49
N GLY A 32 74.85 22.29 -0.41
CA GLY A 32 75.94 21.81 0.41
C GLY A 32 75.61 21.48 1.88
N ALA A 33 75.19 20.25 2.18
CA ALA A 33 75.39 19.68 3.52
C ALA A 33 75.61 18.15 3.40
N LYS A 34 76.56 17.70 4.18
CA LYS A 34 77.09 16.35 4.34
C LYS A 34 76.08 15.25 4.43
N GLY A 35 76.43 14.06 3.83
CA GLY A 35 75.62 12.88 3.81
C GLY A 35 75.06 12.45 5.19
N TYR A 36 73.74 12.53 5.30
CA TYR A 36 72.98 11.82 6.33
C TYR A 36 72.63 10.44 5.82
N ASP A 37 72.86 9.45 6.66
CA ASP A 37 72.61 8.05 6.34
C ASP A 37 71.12 7.88 5.90
N GLY A 38 70.92 7.43 4.65
CA GLY A 38 69.58 7.34 4.04
C GLY A 38 68.58 6.48 4.81
N ARG A 39 69.06 5.65 5.75
CA ARG A 39 68.19 4.86 6.65
C ARG A 39 67.53 5.72 7.73
N ILE A 40 68.24 6.72 8.32
CA ILE A 40 67.70 7.61 9.32
C ILE A 40 66.65 8.54 8.70
N THR A 41 66.90 9.05 7.50
CA THR A 41 65.97 9.90 6.75
C THR A 41 64.69 9.14 6.38
N ALA A 42 64.79 7.88 6.00
CA ALA A 42 63.65 7.01 5.71
C ALA A 42 62.79 6.74 6.97
N ILE A 43 63.42 6.46 8.14
CA ILE A 43 62.72 6.22 9.40
C ILE A 43 61.95 7.48 9.86
N VAL A 44 62.59 8.67 9.78
CA VAL A 44 61.95 9.93 10.14
C VAL A 44 60.78 10.28 9.23
N LEU A 45 60.93 10.05 7.91
CA LEU A 45 59.81 10.26 6.96
C LEU A 45 58.67 9.27 7.17
N TRP A 46 58.96 7.99 7.47
CA TRP A 46 57.95 6.99 7.77
C TRP A 46 57.24 7.28 9.09
N SER A 47 57.93 7.69 10.14
CA SER A 47 57.32 8.05 11.40
C SER A 47 56.45 9.33 11.30
N ALA A 48 56.89 10.34 10.56
CA ALA A 48 56.15 11.56 10.30
C ALA A 48 54.87 11.26 9.45
N SER A 49 54.97 10.39 8.46
CA SER A 49 53.82 9.95 7.66
C SER A 49 52.79 9.15 8.48
N LEU A 50 53.27 8.25 9.34
CA LEU A 50 52.37 7.47 10.22
C LEU A 50 51.65 8.35 11.24
N THR A 51 52.35 9.34 11.79
CA THR A 51 51.77 10.31 12.74
C THR A 51 50.75 11.22 12.03
N ALA A 52 51.05 11.67 10.81
CA ALA A 52 50.12 12.47 10.01
C ALA A 52 48.83 11.69 9.65
N VAL A 53 48.97 10.43 9.26
CA VAL A 53 47.83 9.55 8.97
C VAL A 53 46.99 9.32 10.25
N PHE A 54 47.64 9.03 11.39
CA PHE A 54 46.97 8.81 12.63
C PHE A 54 46.21 10.09 13.12
N THR A 55 46.88 11.25 13.06
CA THR A 55 46.27 12.54 13.44
C THR A 55 45.08 12.90 12.49
N THR A 56 45.22 12.61 11.21
CA THR A 56 44.13 12.82 10.24
C THR A 56 42.97 11.90 10.51
N ILE A 57 43.20 10.63 10.84
CA ILE A 57 42.14 9.69 11.20
C ILE A 57 41.43 10.15 12.50
N VAL A 58 42.21 10.54 13.54
CA VAL A 58 41.66 11.04 14.78
C VAL A 58 40.87 12.33 14.55
N LEU A 59 41.36 13.23 13.71
CA LEU A 59 40.66 14.47 13.34
C LEU A 59 39.37 14.18 12.56
N ILE A 60 39.39 13.22 11.62
CA ILE A 60 38.19 12.79 10.89
C ILE A 60 37.17 12.16 11.84
N VAL A 61 37.60 11.32 12.77
CA VAL A 61 36.71 10.73 13.79
C VAL A 61 36.14 11.82 14.69
N LEU A 62 36.97 12.75 15.16
CA LEU A 62 36.49 13.88 15.96
C LEU A 62 35.55 14.80 15.17
N LEU A 63 35.89 15.13 13.92
CA LEU A 63 35.00 15.91 13.04
C LEU A 63 33.70 15.16 12.72
N ARG A 64 33.74 13.84 12.55
CA ARG A 64 32.54 13.03 12.40
C ARG A 64 31.70 13.03 13.68
N VAL A 65 32.32 12.84 14.83
CA VAL A 65 31.62 12.88 16.14
C VAL A 65 31.09 14.29 16.44
N PHE A 66 31.93 15.32 16.29
CA PHE A 66 31.51 16.71 16.50
C PHE A 66 30.70 17.31 15.36
N GLY A 67 31.02 16.98 14.11
CA GLY A 67 30.27 17.45 12.95
C GLY A 67 28.90 16.78 12.82
N LEU A 68 28.77 15.51 13.18
CA LEU A 68 27.45 14.87 13.31
C LEU A 68 26.61 15.49 14.42
N LEU A 69 27.26 15.89 15.53
CA LEU A 69 26.62 16.62 16.62
C LEU A 69 26.18 18.03 16.22
N SER A 70 26.86 18.66 15.26
CA SER A 70 26.53 20.03 14.81
C SER A 70 25.54 20.06 13.66
N LEU A 71 25.48 19.03 12.81
CA LEU A 71 24.61 18.97 11.64
C LEU A 71 23.22 18.37 11.92
N THR A 72 23.04 17.67 13.03
CA THR A 72 21.78 17.05 13.39
C THR A 72 20.95 17.80 14.43
N GLY A 73 21.33 19.06 14.74
CA GLY A 73 20.73 19.76 15.88
C GLY A 73 21.14 19.07 17.19
N THR A 74 20.90 19.67 18.31
CA THR A 74 21.19 19.11 19.62
C THR A 74 20.72 17.66 19.70
N VAL A 75 21.66 16.69 19.65
CA VAL A 75 21.31 15.30 19.96
C VAL A 75 20.78 15.31 21.37
N ASP A 76 19.49 15.12 21.52
CA ASP A 76 18.88 14.99 22.82
C ASP A 76 19.37 13.68 23.45
N PHE A 77 20.48 13.75 24.18
CA PHE A 77 21.04 12.60 24.90
C PHE A 77 20.03 11.94 25.84
N ARG A 78 19.02 12.70 26.30
CA ARG A 78 17.93 12.14 27.12
C ARG A 78 17.02 11.27 26.26
N GLY A 79 16.77 11.67 25.02
CA GLY A 79 16.02 10.86 24.03
C GLY A 79 16.78 9.59 23.66
N ALA A 80 18.08 9.70 23.37
CA ALA A 80 18.93 8.55 23.05
C ALA A 80 19.04 7.56 24.22
N GLN A 81 19.22 8.03 25.46
CA GLN A 81 19.23 7.16 26.65
C GLN A 81 17.88 6.46 26.87
N ARG A 82 16.76 7.17 26.67
CA ARG A 82 15.42 6.55 26.76
C ARG A 82 15.24 5.49 25.69
N SER A 83 15.66 5.74 24.45
CA SER A 83 15.62 4.76 23.36
C SER A 83 16.41 3.49 23.68
N ILE A 84 17.65 3.64 24.21
CA ILE A 84 18.49 2.51 24.59
C ILE A 84 17.82 1.70 25.72
N ALA A 85 17.32 2.36 26.77
CA ALA A 85 16.65 1.68 27.87
C ALA A 85 15.37 0.95 27.43
N SER A 86 14.62 1.52 26.47
CA SER A 86 13.42 0.90 25.91
C SER A 86 13.76 -0.35 25.09
N VAL A 87 14.80 -0.29 24.26
CA VAL A 87 15.29 -1.44 23.49
C VAL A 87 15.80 -2.53 24.42
N GLN A 88 16.57 -2.17 25.48
CA GLN A 88 17.03 -3.12 26.48
C GLN A 88 15.88 -3.84 27.21
N LYS A 89 14.79 -3.14 27.49
CA LYS A 89 13.61 -3.75 28.09
C LYS A 89 12.96 -4.78 27.15
N LEU A 90 12.83 -4.45 25.87
CA LEU A 90 12.32 -5.42 24.86
C LEU A 90 13.24 -6.63 24.76
N GLN A 91 14.57 -6.41 24.73
CA GLN A 91 15.55 -7.49 24.72
C GLN A 91 15.44 -8.40 25.96
N GLN A 92 15.26 -7.84 27.15
CA GLN A 92 15.08 -8.64 28.37
C GLN A 92 13.82 -9.50 28.33
N VAL A 93 12.71 -8.97 27.77
CA VAL A 93 11.47 -9.77 27.59
C VAL A 93 11.68 -10.87 26.57
N TRP A 94 12.36 -10.55 25.47
CA TRP A 94 12.72 -11.52 24.43
C TRP A 94 13.56 -12.66 25.01
N ASP A 95 14.67 -12.33 25.68
CA ASP A 95 15.57 -13.31 26.27
C ASP A 95 14.88 -14.20 27.32
N ALA A 96 13.97 -13.63 28.11
CA ALA A 96 13.20 -14.37 29.10
C ALA A 96 12.23 -15.37 28.43
N LEU A 97 11.51 -14.94 27.39
CA LEU A 97 10.59 -15.81 26.66
C LEU A 97 11.35 -16.93 25.92
N SER A 98 12.42 -16.58 25.21
CA SER A 98 13.19 -17.57 24.43
C SER A 98 13.90 -18.59 25.32
N ARG A 99 14.28 -18.23 26.58
CA ARG A 99 15.00 -19.12 27.49
C ARG A 99 14.10 -19.89 28.45
N ASP A 100 13.06 -19.23 29.00
CA ASP A 100 12.34 -19.71 30.16
C ASP A 100 10.92 -20.22 29.84
N PHE A 101 10.41 -19.98 28.62
CA PHE A 101 9.11 -20.52 28.21
C PHE A 101 9.20 -22.05 28.00
N TYR A 102 8.17 -22.79 28.33
CA TYR A 102 8.18 -24.24 28.34
C TYR A 102 8.17 -24.91 26.96
N GLU A 103 7.76 -24.19 25.91
CA GLU A 103 7.77 -24.62 24.51
C GLU A 103 8.73 -23.77 23.67
N PRO A 104 9.24 -24.28 22.53
CA PRO A 104 9.99 -23.45 21.60
C PRO A 104 9.17 -22.23 21.14
N VAL A 105 9.77 -21.05 21.18
CA VAL A 105 9.13 -19.79 20.80
C VAL A 105 9.41 -19.53 19.32
N ASP A 106 8.39 -19.12 18.59
CA ASP A 106 8.51 -18.61 17.24
C ASP A 106 8.98 -17.15 17.31
N GLU A 107 10.26 -16.93 17.02
CA GLU A 107 10.90 -15.63 17.14
C GLU A 107 10.38 -14.62 16.09
N ASP A 108 10.08 -15.08 14.86
CA ASP A 108 9.52 -14.23 13.81
C ASP A 108 8.14 -13.72 14.22
N ARG A 109 7.32 -14.62 14.75
CA ARG A 109 6.01 -14.26 15.29
C ARG A 109 6.10 -13.29 16.47
N MET A 110 7.10 -13.44 17.34
CA MET A 110 7.30 -12.51 18.47
C MET A 110 7.60 -11.09 17.97
N ILE A 111 8.43 -10.94 16.95
CA ILE A 111 8.76 -9.64 16.34
C ILE A 111 7.53 -8.96 15.77
N GLU A 112 6.71 -9.70 15.03
CA GLU A 112 5.48 -9.18 14.44
C GLU A 112 4.50 -8.68 15.52
N TYR A 113 4.29 -9.47 16.59
CA TYR A 113 3.44 -9.05 17.70
C TYR A 113 4.00 -7.88 18.51
N ALA A 114 5.32 -7.78 18.64
CA ALA A 114 5.95 -6.65 19.31
C ALA A 114 5.75 -5.36 18.49
N ALA A 115 5.92 -5.41 17.17
CA ALA A 115 5.66 -4.29 16.26
C ALA A 115 4.18 -3.86 16.30
N ALA A 116 3.26 -4.81 16.20
CA ALA A 116 1.82 -4.57 16.32
C ALA A 116 1.46 -3.94 17.69
N GLY A 117 2.08 -4.41 18.78
CA GLY A 117 1.89 -3.86 20.12
C GLY A 117 2.35 -2.41 20.24
N MET A 118 3.49 -2.06 19.63
CA MET A 118 3.98 -0.68 19.61
C MET A 118 3.02 0.24 18.86
N VAL A 119 2.55 -0.16 17.67
CA VAL A 119 1.58 0.62 16.90
C VAL A 119 0.28 0.80 17.65
N ARG A 120 -0.25 -0.28 18.24
CA ARG A 120 -1.48 -0.22 19.07
C ARG A 120 -1.35 0.73 20.26
N SER A 121 -0.14 0.94 20.80
CA SER A 121 0.08 1.84 21.95
C SER A 121 -0.14 3.32 21.63
N VAL A 122 -0.22 3.69 20.33
CA VAL A 122 -0.57 5.05 19.89
C VAL A 122 -2.02 5.39 20.23
N GLY A 123 -2.91 4.37 20.27
CA GLY A 123 -4.32 4.55 20.64
C GLY A 123 -5.19 5.12 19.51
N ASP A 124 -4.66 5.20 18.29
CA ASP A 124 -5.40 5.61 17.11
C ASP A 124 -5.96 4.37 16.39
N VAL A 125 -7.26 4.36 16.13
CA VAL A 125 -7.96 3.23 15.50
C VAL A 125 -7.60 3.03 14.02
N TYR A 126 -7.09 4.08 13.37
CA TYR A 126 -6.70 4.06 11.96
C TYR A 126 -5.23 3.70 11.75
N THR A 127 -4.43 3.71 12.82
CA THR A 127 -3.02 3.34 12.76
C THR A 127 -2.88 1.85 13.06
N VAL A 128 -2.66 1.06 12.02
CA VAL A 128 -2.61 -0.41 12.09
C VAL A 128 -1.26 -0.91 11.57
N TYR A 129 -0.70 -1.92 12.23
CA TYR A 129 0.42 -2.69 11.72
C TYR A 129 -0.11 -3.92 11.00
N TYR A 130 0.35 -4.14 9.78
CA TYR A 130 0.08 -5.34 9.00
C TYR A 130 1.36 -6.12 8.78
N THR A 131 1.32 -7.42 8.96
CA THR A 131 2.33 -8.33 8.44
C THR A 131 2.32 -8.28 6.91
N LYS A 132 3.34 -8.87 6.28
CA LYS A 132 3.41 -8.90 4.81
C LYS A 132 2.17 -9.55 4.19
N ASP A 133 1.71 -10.65 4.76
CA ASP A 133 0.56 -11.40 4.25
C ASP A 133 -0.75 -10.65 4.49
N GLU A 134 -0.93 -10.07 5.68
CA GLU A 134 -2.08 -9.21 5.99
C GLU A 134 -2.11 -7.96 5.11
N MET A 135 -0.95 -7.33 4.84
CA MET A 135 -0.87 -6.18 3.94
C MET A 135 -1.24 -6.56 2.51
N THR A 136 -0.84 -7.75 2.05
CA THR A 136 -1.24 -8.26 0.74
C THR A 136 -2.76 -8.44 0.66
N GLN A 137 -3.36 -9.08 1.67
CA GLN A 137 -4.80 -9.27 1.74
C GLN A 137 -5.55 -7.92 1.85
N PHE A 138 -5.04 -7.00 2.69
CA PHE A 138 -5.61 -5.67 2.82
C PHE A 138 -5.59 -4.91 1.50
N THR A 139 -4.46 -4.94 0.79
CA THR A 139 -4.32 -4.25 -0.51
C THR A 139 -5.28 -4.83 -1.55
N GLN A 140 -5.41 -6.16 -1.64
CA GLN A 140 -6.37 -6.81 -2.53
C GLN A 140 -7.81 -6.44 -2.19
N HIS A 141 -8.16 -6.47 -0.92
CA HIS A 141 -9.51 -6.11 -0.46
C HIS A 141 -9.84 -4.64 -0.73
N SER A 142 -8.90 -3.73 -0.45
CA SER A 142 -9.06 -2.30 -0.69
C SER A 142 -9.12 -1.95 -2.18
N ALA A 143 -8.43 -2.72 -3.02
CA ALA A 143 -8.53 -2.57 -4.47
C ALA A 143 -9.88 -3.05 -5.04
N GLY A 144 -10.75 -3.69 -4.23
CA GLY A 144 -12.00 -4.30 -4.72
C GLY A 144 -11.76 -5.45 -5.68
N VAL A 145 -10.55 -6.03 -5.62
CA VAL A 145 -10.09 -7.07 -6.52
C VAL A 145 -9.92 -8.36 -5.76
N PHE A 146 -10.57 -9.39 -6.22
CA PHE A 146 -10.40 -10.73 -5.71
C PHE A 146 -9.80 -11.62 -6.79
N HIS A 147 -8.82 -12.42 -6.41
CA HIS A 147 -8.30 -13.46 -7.29
C HIS A 147 -8.99 -14.76 -6.96
N GLY A 148 -9.75 -15.29 -7.89
CA GLY A 148 -10.52 -16.50 -7.69
C GLY A 148 -11.37 -16.89 -8.91
N VAL A 149 -12.45 -17.64 -8.65
CA VAL A 149 -13.31 -18.22 -9.69
C VAL A 149 -14.62 -17.48 -9.92
N GLY A 150 -14.91 -16.41 -9.18
CA GLY A 150 -16.02 -15.50 -9.43
C GLY A 150 -17.40 -16.01 -9.00
N VAL A 151 -17.51 -16.65 -7.85
CA VAL A 151 -18.78 -17.18 -7.33
C VAL A 151 -19.20 -16.54 -6.02
N TYR A 152 -20.51 -16.40 -5.82
CA TYR A 152 -21.09 -16.22 -4.50
C TYR A 152 -21.41 -17.58 -3.92
N VAL A 153 -21.04 -17.78 -2.66
CA VAL A 153 -21.28 -19.03 -1.94
C VAL A 153 -22.01 -18.79 -0.63
N THR A 154 -22.82 -19.75 -0.22
CA THR A 154 -23.42 -19.80 1.10
C THR A 154 -23.23 -21.20 1.70
N GLN A 155 -23.16 -21.29 3.01
CA GLN A 155 -23.14 -22.60 3.67
C GLN A 155 -24.55 -23.19 3.72
N GLY A 156 -24.73 -24.36 3.12
CA GLY A 156 -25.97 -25.12 3.17
C GLY A 156 -26.19 -25.79 4.54
N GLU A 157 -27.39 -26.31 4.76
CA GLU A 157 -27.76 -27.05 6.00
C GLU A 157 -26.89 -28.30 6.23
N ASN A 158 -26.38 -28.87 5.15
CA ASN A 158 -25.46 -30.02 5.18
C ASN A 158 -23.99 -29.64 5.45
N GLY A 159 -23.71 -28.34 5.70
CA GLY A 159 -22.37 -27.80 5.96
C GLY A 159 -21.53 -27.56 4.71
N ARG A 160 -21.99 -27.95 3.50
CA ARG A 160 -21.26 -27.72 2.24
C ARG A 160 -21.45 -26.28 1.75
N LEU A 161 -20.47 -25.77 1.02
CA LEU A 161 -20.62 -24.51 0.31
C LEU A 161 -21.40 -24.71 -0.98
N ARG A 162 -22.46 -23.95 -1.15
CA ARG A 162 -23.34 -23.96 -2.31
C ARG A 162 -23.20 -22.65 -3.09
N ILE A 163 -23.17 -22.78 -4.41
CA ILE A 163 -23.15 -21.62 -5.33
C ILE A 163 -24.52 -20.95 -5.32
N THR A 164 -24.56 -19.66 -5.01
CA THR A 164 -25.77 -18.84 -4.99
C THR A 164 -25.84 -17.78 -6.08
N GLY A 165 -24.73 -17.59 -6.80
CA GLY A 165 -24.65 -16.67 -7.92
C GLY A 165 -23.24 -16.53 -8.46
N PHE A 166 -23.11 -15.72 -9.50
CA PHE A 166 -21.86 -15.45 -10.18
C PHE A 166 -21.57 -13.95 -10.20
N LEU A 167 -20.30 -13.61 -10.09
CA LEU A 167 -19.80 -12.27 -10.37
C LEU A 167 -19.73 -12.01 -11.86
N GLU A 168 -19.66 -10.75 -12.27
CA GLU A 168 -19.49 -10.39 -13.68
C GLU A 168 -18.20 -11.01 -14.24
N ASN A 169 -18.28 -11.62 -15.43
CA ASN A 169 -17.17 -12.37 -16.08
C ASN A 169 -16.61 -13.52 -15.23
N SER A 170 -17.47 -14.24 -14.54
CA SER A 170 -17.10 -15.38 -13.68
C SER A 170 -16.44 -16.53 -14.46
N PRO A 171 -15.18 -16.90 -14.16
CA PRO A 171 -14.55 -18.08 -14.75
C PRO A 171 -15.29 -19.38 -14.42
N ALA A 172 -15.88 -19.50 -13.24
CA ALA A 172 -16.67 -20.67 -12.87
C ALA A 172 -17.93 -20.82 -13.73
N GLN A 173 -18.62 -19.72 -14.01
CA GLN A 173 -19.77 -19.72 -14.89
C GLN A 173 -19.39 -20.11 -16.33
N GLU A 174 -18.26 -19.58 -16.83
CA GLU A 174 -17.73 -19.94 -18.15
C GLU A 174 -17.33 -21.42 -18.24
N ALA A 175 -16.84 -22.01 -17.14
CA ALA A 175 -16.50 -23.41 -17.06
C ALA A 175 -17.71 -24.36 -17.01
N GLY A 176 -18.92 -23.84 -16.75
CA GLY A 176 -20.15 -24.65 -16.70
C GLY A 176 -20.65 -24.99 -15.29
N VAL A 177 -20.14 -24.29 -14.24
CA VAL A 177 -20.72 -24.36 -12.89
C VAL A 177 -22.11 -23.72 -12.90
N GLU A 178 -23.04 -24.30 -12.17
CA GLU A 178 -24.43 -23.86 -12.08
C GLU A 178 -24.79 -23.36 -10.67
N ILE A 179 -25.87 -22.56 -10.60
CA ILE A 179 -26.46 -22.19 -9.30
C ILE A 179 -26.96 -23.46 -8.63
N ASP A 180 -26.80 -23.53 -7.30
CA ASP A 180 -27.08 -24.66 -6.42
C ASP A 180 -26.06 -25.81 -6.50
N ASP A 181 -25.03 -25.74 -7.34
CA ASP A 181 -23.91 -26.69 -7.25
C ASP A 181 -23.25 -26.59 -5.86
N GLU A 182 -22.99 -27.74 -5.23
CA GLU A 182 -22.34 -27.84 -3.92
C GLU A 182 -20.87 -28.26 -4.10
N ILE A 183 -19.95 -27.51 -3.49
CA ILE A 183 -18.51 -27.80 -3.54
C ILE A 183 -18.20 -29.03 -2.69
N ILE A 184 -17.59 -30.06 -3.30
CA ILE A 184 -17.24 -31.31 -2.61
C ILE A 184 -15.73 -31.59 -2.58
N SER A 185 -14.94 -31.04 -3.52
CA SER A 185 -13.49 -31.17 -3.51
C SER A 185 -12.81 -29.93 -4.10
N VAL A 186 -11.57 -29.67 -3.69
CA VAL A 186 -10.69 -28.63 -4.26
C VAL A 186 -9.30 -29.23 -4.43
N ASP A 187 -8.76 -29.17 -5.67
CA ASP A 187 -7.48 -29.78 -6.05
C ASP A 187 -7.36 -31.26 -5.62
N GLY A 188 -8.47 -32.00 -5.70
CA GLY A 188 -8.58 -33.41 -5.34
C GLY A 188 -8.71 -33.69 -3.83
N GLU A 189 -8.70 -32.67 -2.97
CA GLU A 189 -8.95 -32.78 -1.53
C GLU A 189 -10.44 -32.69 -1.23
N ASP A 190 -10.98 -33.67 -0.50
CA ASP A 190 -12.38 -33.69 -0.03
C ASP A 190 -12.62 -32.60 1.02
N VAL A 191 -13.51 -31.65 0.71
CA VAL A 191 -13.84 -30.51 1.59
C VAL A 191 -15.20 -30.67 2.28
N THR A 192 -15.90 -31.79 2.07
CA THR A 192 -17.27 -32.00 2.60
C THR A 192 -17.36 -32.02 4.13
N GLY A 193 -16.26 -32.33 4.81
CA GLY A 193 -16.15 -32.35 6.28
C GLY A 193 -15.66 -31.04 6.91
N ILE A 194 -15.31 -30.04 6.11
CA ILE A 194 -14.77 -28.76 6.60
C ILE A 194 -15.93 -27.86 6.99
N THR A 195 -16.05 -27.57 8.29
CA THR A 195 -17.12 -26.72 8.83
C THR A 195 -16.84 -25.22 8.73
N ASP A 196 -15.56 -24.83 8.69
CA ASP A 196 -15.17 -23.43 8.46
C ASP A 196 -15.08 -23.14 6.96
N SER A 197 -16.10 -22.46 6.46
CA SER A 197 -16.18 -22.07 5.05
C SER A 197 -14.99 -21.24 4.55
N ASN A 198 -14.32 -20.49 5.44
CA ASN A 198 -13.15 -19.69 5.05
C ASN A 198 -11.96 -20.55 4.63
N ILE A 199 -11.82 -21.74 5.21
CA ILE A 199 -10.76 -22.68 4.80
C ILE A 199 -10.97 -23.06 3.33
N VAL A 200 -12.18 -23.50 2.97
CA VAL A 200 -12.50 -23.90 1.58
C VAL A 200 -12.38 -22.72 0.62
N ILE A 201 -12.89 -21.54 1.02
CA ILE A 201 -12.76 -20.31 0.21
C ILE A 201 -11.28 -19.97 -0.03
N ASN A 202 -10.42 -20.10 0.98
CA ASN A 202 -8.99 -19.82 0.83
C ASN A 202 -8.27 -20.85 -0.06
N MET A 203 -8.71 -22.11 -0.11
CA MET A 203 -8.19 -23.10 -1.04
C MET A 203 -8.56 -22.74 -2.51
N ILE A 204 -9.76 -22.19 -2.72
CA ILE A 204 -10.24 -21.78 -4.05
C ILE A 204 -9.54 -20.50 -4.52
N LYS A 205 -9.25 -19.57 -3.61
CA LYS A 205 -8.50 -18.34 -3.92
C LYS A 205 -7.06 -18.66 -4.29
N GLY A 206 -6.38 -17.76 -5.01
CA GLY A 206 -4.98 -17.93 -5.38
C GLY A 206 -4.55 -16.92 -6.43
N GLU A 207 -3.37 -17.06 -6.97
CA GLU A 207 -2.81 -16.15 -7.97
C GLU A 207 -3.62 -16.21 -9.27
N ALA A 208 -3.83 -15.05 -9.91
CA ALA A 208 -4.47 -14.97 -11.22
C ALA A 208 -3.65 -15.73 -12.28
N GLY A 209 -4.33 -16.41 -13.20
CA GLY A 209 -3.72 -17.25 -14.23
C GLY A 209 -3.38 -18.68 -13.78
N VAL A 210 -3.54 -18.99 -12.48
CA VAL A 210 -3.33 -20.34 -11.95
C VAL A 210 -4.66 -21.07 -11.89
N PHE A 211 -4.71 -22.29 -12.40
CA PHE A 211 -5.92 -23.11 -12.38
C PHE A 211 -6.13 -23.72 -10.99
N VAL A 212 -7.41 -23.96 -10.67
CA VAL A 212 -7.87 -24.77 -9.54
C VAL A 212 -8.87 -25.80 -10.06
N THR A 213 -8.74 -27.04 -9.65
CA THR A 213 -9.68 -28.10 -9.93
C THR A 213 -10.74 -28.16 -8.85
N ILE A 214 -12.00 -27.91 -9.18
CA ILE A 214 -13.10 -27.92 -8.18
C ILE A 214 -14.12 -28.99 -8.59
N GLY A 215 -14.36 -29.94 -7.68
CA GLY A 215 -15.43 -30.92 -7.80
C GLY A 215 -16.71 -30.42 -7.14
N PHE A 216 -17.82 -30.60 -7.83
CA PHE A 216 -19.15 -30.22 -7.36
C PHE A 216 -20.08 -31.41 -7.27
N TYR A 217 -21.07 -31.35 -6.42
CA TYR A 217 -22.28 -32.16 -6.47
C TYR A 217 -23.40 -31.29 -7.01
N ARG A 218 -24.07 -31.74 -8.07
CA ARG A 218 -25.17 -31.03 -8.72
C ARG A 218 -26.51 -31.65 -8.31
N PRO A 219 -27.28 -30.99 -7.42
CA PRO A 219 -28.54 -31.56 -6.92
C PRO A 219 -29.62 -31.73 -8.00
N SER A 220 -29.57 -30.93 -9.09
CA SER A 220 -30.58 -30.91 -10.14
C SER A 220 -30.67 -32.24 -10.90
N ASP A 221 -29.54 -32.95 -11.05
CA ASP A 221 -29.46 -34.20 -11.83
C ASP A 221 -28.70 -35.32 -11.08
N GLY A 222 -28.16 -35.02 -9.88
CA GLY A 222 -27.44 -35.98 -9.05
C GLY A 222 -26.03 -36.32 -9.55
N THR A 223 -25.49 -35.55 -10.49
CA THR A 223 -24.12 -35.73 -11.00
C THR A 223 -23.06 -35.10 -10.11
N ALA A 224 -21.82 -35.48 -10.34
CA ALA A 224 -20.66 -34.90 -9.63
C ALA A 224 -19.62 -34.41 -10.66
N PRO A 225 -19.88 -33.26 -11.32
CA PRO A 225 -18.93 -32.72 -12.29
C PRO A 225 -17.69 -32.13 -11.58
N GLU A 226 -16.57 -32.16 -12.31
CA GLU A 226 -15.31 -31.54 -11.89
C GLU A 226 -14.87 -30.58 -13.01
N PHE A 227 -14.39 -29.38 -12.63
CA PHE A 227 -13.97 -28.35 -13.56
C PHE A 227 -12.60 -27.81 -13.18
N ASP A 228 -11.72 -27.67 -14.19
CA ASP A 228 -10.49 -26.91 -14.09
C ASP A 228 -10.79 -25.44 -14.39
N ILE A 229 -10.71 -24.59 -13.39
CA ILE A 229 -11.13 -23.20 -13.49
C ILE A 229 -9.91 -22.28 -13.32
N GLU A 230 -9.67 -21.42 -14.29
CA GLU A 230 -8.62 -20.41 -14.19
C GLU A 230 -9.01 -19.35 -13.15
N ARG A 231 -8.16 -19.15 -12.15
CA ARG A 231 -8.32 -18.02 -11.23
C ARG A 231 -8.05 -16.73 -11.98
N ARG A 232 -8.97 -15.79 -11.92
CA ARG A 232 -8.83 -14.47 -12.53
C ARG A 232 -8.97 -13.38 -11.50
N GLU A 233 -8.50 -12.20 -11.88
CA GLU A 233 -8.82 -10.96 -11.19
C GLU A 233 -10.30 -10.65 -11.43
N ILE A 234 -11.05 -10.54 -10.34
CA ILE A 234 -12.49 -10.29 -10.36
C ILE A 234 -12.76 -9.04 -9.56
N LYS A 235 -13.35 -8.05 -10.21
CA LYS A 235 -13.80 -6.82 -9.56
C LYS A 235 -15.18 -7.05 -8.94
N THR A 236 -15.37 -6.52 -7.75
CA THR A 236 -16.65 -6.57 -7.04
C THR A 236 -17.38 -5.25 -7.25
N ASP A 237 -18.64 -5.32 -7.68
CA ASP A 237 -19.51 -4.15 -7.68
C ASP A 237 -20.11 -3.96 -6.28
N ASN A 238 -19.62 -2.96 -5.57
CA ASN A 238 -20.09 -2.56 -4.25
C ASN A 238 -21.03 -1.34 -4.31
N ILE A 239 -21.54 -1.01 -5.51
CA ILE A 239 -22.47 0.08 -5.77
C ILE A 239 -23.82 -0.50 -6.21
N PHE A 240 -24.92 -0.04 -5.59
CA PHE A 240 -26.27 -0.47 -5.92
C PHE A 240 -27.12 0.75 -6.23
N SER A 241 -27.93 0.67 -7.28
CA SER A 241 -28.81 1.78 -7.65
C SER A 241 -30.19 1.34 -8.07
N HIS A 242 -31.17 2.21 -7.81
CA HIS A 242 -32.53 2.07 -8.32
C HIS A 242 -33.20 3.45 -8.34
N ILE A 243 -34.34 3.55 -8.99
CA ILE A 243 -35.18 4.75 -8.99
C ILE A 243 -36.22 4.63 -7.89
N VAL A 244 -36.42 5.71 -7.16
CA VAL A 244 -37.51 5.90 -6.19
C VAL A 244 -38.37 7.04 -6.66
N TYR A 245 -39.69 6.88 -6.64
CA TYR A 245 -40.61 7.92 -6.99
C TYR A 245 -41.15 8.60 -5.73
N THR A 246 -41.37 9.93 -5.78
CA THR A 246 -41.78 10.71 -4.61
C THR A 246 -43.26 10.61 -4.29
N GLY A 247 -44.08 9.99 -5.13
CA GLY A 247 -45.50 9.75 -4.89
C GLY A 247 -45.76 8.72 -3.81
N GLU A 248 -46.93 8.81 -3.14
CA GLU A 248 -47.29 7.89 -2.06
C GLU A 248 -47.46 6.44 -2.49
N ASP A 249 -47.72 6.21 -3.78
CA ASP A 249 -47.84 4.88 -4.42
C ASP A 249 -46.47 4.24 -4.74
N GLY A 250 -45.36 5.00 -4.62
CA GLY A 250 -43.99 4.54 -4.96
C GLY A 250 -43.73 4.38 -6.47
N GLU A 251 -44.71 4.71 -7.32
CA GLU A 251 -44.63 4.55 -8.78
C GLU A 251 -44.87 5.86 -9.55
N SER A 252 -45.33 6.93 -8.87
CA SER A 252 -45.61 8.24 -9.42
C SER A 252 -44.79 9.35 -8.78
N GLY A 253 -44.88 10.56 -9.37
CA GLY A 253 -44.14 11.72 -8.90
C GLY A 253 -42.75 11.87 -9.51
N MET A 254 -41.89 12.62 -8.86
CA MET A 254 -40.55 12.93 -9.35
C MET A 254 -39.65 11.69 -9.24
N PRO A 255 -38.97 11.27 -10.30
CA PRO A 255 -38.03 10.17 -10.25
C PRO A 255 -36.73 10.60 -9.57
N VAL A 256 -36.36 9.92 -8.49
CA VAL A 256 -35.15 10.15 -7.69
C VAL A 256 -34.22 8.97 -7.83
N GLY A 257 -33.03 9.20 -8.30
CA GLY A 257 -31.97 8.20 -8.30
C GLY A 257 -31.48 7.91 -6.89
N TYR A 258 -31.47 6.64 -6.50
CA TYR A 258 -30.89 6.20 -5.25
C TYR A 258 -29.63 5.38 -5.56
N ILE A 259 -28.50 5.75 -4.96
CA ILE A 259 -27.23 5.04 -5.07
C ILE A 259 -26.74 4.71 -3.66
N TYR A 260 -26.60 3.42 -3.37
CA TYR A 260 -25.95 2.92 -2.15
C TYR A 260 -24.51 2.54 -2.45
N ILE A 261 -23.57 3.14 -1.74
CA ILE A 261 -22.13 2.84 -1.84
C ILE A 261 -21.74 2.06 -0.58
N LYS A 262 -21.57 0.74 -0.74
CA LYS A 262 -21.23 -0.15 0.37
C LYS A 262 -19.80 0.10 0.89
N MET A 263 -18.85 0.36 -0.02
CA MET A 263 -17.45 0.64 0.28
C MET A 263 -16.82 1.38 -0.90
N PHE A 264 -15.84 2.25 -0.63
CA PHE A 264 -15.04 2.89 -1.66
C PHE A 264 -13.80 2.02 -1.95
N ASP A 265 -13.98 0.94 -2.72
CA ASP A 265 -12.86 0.11 -3.18
C ASP A 265 -12.22 0.68 -4.46
N GLY A 266 -11.14 0.05 -4.95
CA GLY A 266 -10.40 0.53 -6.12
C GLY A 266 -11.18 0.52 -7.45
N ALA A 267 -12.41 0.01 -7.47
CA ALA A 267 -13.32 0.05 -8.62
C ALA A 267 -14.53 0.97 -8.40
N ALA A 268 -14.63 1.59 -7.22
CA ALA A 268 -15.82 2.33 -6.80
C ALA A 268 -16.20 3.46 -7.78
N ASN A 269 -15.24 4.24 -8.28
CA ASN A 269 -15.53 5.30 -9.25
C ASN A 269 -16.03 4.76 -10.59
N GLU A 270 -15.48 3.64 -11.08
CA GLU A 270 -15.93 3.01 -12.33
C GLU A 270 -17.40 2.59 -12.21
N TYR A 271 -17.73 1.85 -11.16
CA TYR A 271 -19.09 1.38 -10.91
C TYR A 271 -20.05 2.51 -10.58
N PHE A 272 -19.63 3.50 -9.78
CA PHE A 272 -20.43 4.67 -9.47
C PHE A 272 -20.86 5.41 -10.74
N ASN A 273 -19.93 5.69 -11.63
CA ASN A 273 -20.23 6.36 -12.89
C ASN A 273 -21.19 5.51 -13.75
N ARG A 274 -20.99 4.20 -13.86
CA ARG A 274 -21.89 3.29 -14.59
C ARG A 274 -23.31 3.35 -14.04
N HIS A 275 -23.47 3.32 -12.72
CA HIS A 275 -24.78 3.41 -12.05
C HIS A 275 -25.41 4.79 -12.21
N LEU A 276 -24.64 5.86 -12.02
CA LEU A 276 -25.10 7.23 -12.19
C LEU A 276 -25.56 7.51 -13.61
N ASP A 277 -24.74 7.18 -14.62
CA ASP A 277 -25.05 7.42 -16.03
C ASP A 277 -26.34 6.68 -16.43
N ARG A 278 -26.54 5.44 -15.97
CA ARG A 278 -27.78 4.69 -16.18
C ARG A 278 -29.00 5.40 -15.57
N LEU A 279 -28.88 5.94 -14.36
CA LEU A 279 -29.97 6.70 -13.72
C LEU A 279 -30.26 8.00 -14.47
N LEU A 280 -29.23 8.71 -14.93
CA LEU A 280 -29.38 9.93 -15.73
C LEU A 280 -30.07 9.65 -17.08
N GLU A 281 -29.71 8.57 -17.76
CA GLU A 281 -30.38 8.11 -18.98
C GLU A 281 -31.86 7.79 -18.75
N GLN A 282 -32.23 7.33 -17.55
CA GLN A 282 -33.61 7.08 -17.13
C GLN A 282 -34.37 8.33 -16.69
N GLY A 283 -33.72 9.51 -16.71
CA GLY A 283 -34.34 10.80 -16.48
C GLY A 283 -34.61 11.11 -15.02
N VAL A 284 -33.77 10.68 -14.09
CA VAL A 284 -33.90 11.09 -12.68
C VAL A 284 -33.66 12.59 -12.52
N GLU A 285 -34.43 13.23 -11.64
CA GLU A 285 -34.42 14.68 -11.41
C GLU A 285 -33.71 15.07 -10.10
N ALA A 286 -33.40 14.10 -9.24
CA ALA A 286 -32.65 14.28 -8.00
C ALA A 286 -31.86 13.01 -7.67
N LEU A 287 -30.89 13.11 -6.75
CA LEU A 287 -30.04 11.99 -6.35
C LEU A 287 -30.00 11.86 -4.82
N VAL A 288 -30.11 10.64 -4.34
CA VAL A 288 -29.81 10.25 -2.96
C VAL A 288 -28.62 9.31 -2.98
N ILE A 289 -27.56 9.68 -2.26
CA ILE A 289 -26.37 8.85 -2.08
C ILE A 289 -26.42 8.33 -0.65
N ASP A 290 -26.47 7.01 -0.49
CA ASP A 290 -26.52 6.36 0.81
C ASP A 290 -25.15 5.77 1.17
N LEU A 291 -24.55 6.32 2.22
CA LEU A 291 -23.27 5.90 2.79
C LEU A 291 -23.43 5.24 4.17
N ARG A 292 -24.67 4.93 4.58
CA ARG A 292 -24.90 4.27 5.88
C ARG A 292 -24.25 2.89 5.89
N GLY A 293 -23.48 2.59 6.94
CA GLY A 293 -22.69 1.36 7.05
C GLY A 293 -21.46 1.30 6.15
N ASN A 294 -21.13 2.38 5.42
CA ASN A 294 -19.91 2.45 4.62
C ASN A 294 -18.69 2.67 5.55
N PRO A 295 -17.69 1.76 5.59
CA PRO A 295 -16.52 1.91 6.44
C PRO A 295 -15.45 2.88 5.89
N GLY A 296 -15.67 3.43 4.68
CA GLY A 296 -14.67 4.18 3.93
C GLY A 296 -14.05 3.36 2.81
N GLY A 297 -12.74 3.52 2.55
CA GLY A 297 -12.01 2.78 1.54
C GLY A 297 -10.93 3.61 0.86
N ASP A 298 -10.81 3.48 -0.47
CA ASP A 298 -9.80 4.17 -1.26
C ASP A 298 -10.07 5.68 -1.34
N TYR A 299 -9.08 6.44 -0.94
CA TYR A 299 -9.13 7.90 -0.89
C TYR A 299 -9.27 8.52 -2.29
N GLU A 300 -8.48 8.04 -3.27
CA GLU A 300 -8.50 8.59 -4.63
C GLU A 300 -9.80 8.25 -5.36
N GLU A 301 -10.37 7.07 -5.14
CA GLU A 301 -11.70 6.73 -5.69
C GLU A 301 -12.80 7.60 -5.09
N THR A 302 -12.75 7.88 -3.78
CA THR A 302 -13.67 8.80 -3.13
C THR A 302 -13.58 10.21 -3.70
N VAL A 303 -12.35 10.69 -3.93
CA VAL A 303 -12.11 12.02 -4.54
C VAL A 303 -12.69 12.10 -5.95
N LYS A 304 -12.49 11.07 -6.79
CA LYS A 304 -13.05 11.03 -8.16
C LYS A 304 -14.58 11.03 -8.16
N ILE A 305 -15.21 10.30 -7.23
CA ILE A 305 -16.66 10.30 -7.09
C ILE A 305 -17.16 11.69 -6.65
N ALA A 306 -16.49 12.32 -5.70
CA ALA A 306 -16.83 13.66 -5.25
C ALA A 306 -16.66 14.70 -6.36
N ASP A 307 -15.58 14.62 -7.16
CA ASP A 307 -15.33 15.48 -8.31
C ASP A 307 -16.46 15.42 -9.35
N ARG A 308 -17.03 14.23 -9.56
CA ARG A 308 -18.18 14.04 -10.47
C ARG A 308 -19.47 14.71 -9.97
N LEU A 309 -19.61 14.92 -8.66
CA LEU A 309 -20.84 15.36 -8.02
C LEU A 309 -20.88 16.86 -7.73
N ILE A 310 -19.73 17.46 -7.40
CA ILE A 310 -19.62 18.85 -6.96
C ILE A 310 -18.93 19.72 -8.01
N GLY A 311 -19.26 21.01 -7.99
CA GLY A 311 -18.58 22.00 -8.85
C GLY A 311 -17.20 22.38 -8.31
N GLU A 312 -16.57 23.33 -9.00
CA GLU A 312 -15.26 23.86 -8.65
C GLU A 312 -15.14 24.20 -7.15
N GLY A 313 -14.16 23.59 -6.50
CA GLY A 313 -13.92 23.82 -5.08
C GLY A 313 -13.00 22.76 -4.45
N ILE A 314 -12.72 22.95 -3.17
CA ILE A 314 -11.95 21.98 -2.38
C ILE A 314 -12.84 20.79 -2.00
N ILE A 315 -12.44 19.60 -2.41
CA ILE A 315 -13.07 18.34 -1.98
C ILE A 315 -12.60 18.00 -0.57
N VAL A 316 -11.27 17.94 -0.38
CA VAL A 316 -10.65 17.51 0.87
C VAL A 316 -9.20 18.01 0.91
N TYR A 317 -8.64 18.10 2.11
CA TYR A 317 -7.20 18.27 2.28
C TYR A 317 -6.66 17.30 3.32
N THR A 318 -5.40 16.91 3.16
CA THR A 318 -4.63 16.21 4.18
C THR A 318 -3.66 17.18 4.84
N GLU A 319 -3.38 17.01 6.12
CA GLU A 319 -2.44 17.84 6.88
C GLU A 319 -1.44 16.94 7.61
N ASP A 320 -0.15 17.18 7.40
CA ASP A 320 0.89 16.46 8.11
C ASP A 320 1.17 17.07 9.51
N ARG A 321 2.01 16.39 10.30
CA ARG A 321 2.40 16.86 11.63
C ARG A 321 3.07 18.23 11.65
N ALA A 322 3.64 18.68 10.54
CA ALA A 322 4.26 20.01 10.39
C ALA A 322 3.27 21.09 9.96
N GLY A 323 1.99 20.75 9.79
CA GLY A 323 0.94 21.66 9.35
C GLY A 323 0.94 21.93 7.84
N ARG A 324 1.64 21.10 7.05
CA ARG A 324 1.62 21.23 5.58
C ARG A 324 0.38 20.54 5.05
N ARG A 325 -0.37 21.25 4.20
CA ARG A 325 -1.62 20.79 3.61
C ARG A 325 -1.43 20.42 2.15
N GLU A 326 -2.03 19.33 1.77
CA GLU A 326 -2.18 18.90 0.38
C GLU A 326 -3.67 18.84 0.06
N TYR A 327 -4.09 19.58 -0.98
CA TYR A 327 -5.49 19.73 -1.35
C TYR A 327 -5.83 18.84 -2.54
N ARG A 328 -7.06 18.33 -2.54
CA ARG A 328 -7.74 17.78 -3.71
C ARG A 328 -8.89 18.68 -4.04
N GLU A 329 -8.94 19.14 -5.28
CA GLU A 329 -9.92 20.11 -5.76
C GLU A 329 -10.77 19.47 -6.87
N SER A 330 -12.02 19.85 -6.93
CA SER A 330 -12.95 19.50 -7.99
C SER A 330 -12.83 20.50 -9.14
N GLY A 331 -12.98 19.98 -10.37
CA GLY A 331 -13.02 20.78 -11.59
C GLY A 331 -14.39 21.38 -11.89
N GLU A 332 -14.51 21.96 -13.08
CA GLU A 332 -15.79 22.40 -13.62
C GLU A 332 -16.65 21.19 -14.01
N GLY A 333 -17.96 21.19 -13.73
CA GLY A 333 -18.87 20.18 -14.22
C GLY A 333 -19.70 19.46 -13.16
N ALA A 334 -20.14 20.20 -12.11
CA ALA A 334 -21.10 19.67 -11.14
C ALA A 334 -22.32 19.06 -11.81
N LEU A 335 -22.87 18.06 -11.16
CA LEU A 335 -24.17 17.54 -11.50
C LEU A 335 -25.23 18.60 -11.16
N ASP A 336 -25.93 19.10 -12.18
CA ASP A 336 -26.95 20.16 -12.00
C ASP A 336 -28.30 19.56 -11.55
N MET A 337 -28.29 18.97 -10.35
CA MET A 337 -29.51 18.44 -9.72
C MET A 337 -29.39 18.44 -8.20
N PRO A 338 -30.53 18.39 -7.46
CA PRO A 338 -30.51 18.24 -6.01
C PRO A 338 -29.90 16.91 -5.57
N ILE A 339 -28.90 16.96 -4.69
CA ILE A 339 -28.27 15.79 -4.10
C ILE A 339 -28.50 15.78 -2.61
N ARG A 340 -28.80 14.60 -2.05
CA ARG A 340 -28.87 14.35 -0.61
C ARG A 340 -27.98 13.15 -0.27
N VAL A 341 -27.22 13.26 0.83
CA VAL A 341 -26.36 12.18 1.31
C VAL A 341 -26.91 11.68 2.63
N LEU A 342 -27.07 10.37 2.74
CA LEU A 342 -27.46 9.69 3.97
C LEU A 342 -26.18 9.14 4.63
N ILE A 343 -26.02 9.43 5.90
CA ILE A 343 -24.92 8.92 6.74
C ILE A 343 -25.48 8.43 8.06
N ASP A 344 -24.78 7.53 8.71
CA ASP A 344 -24.97 7.13 10.10
C ASP A 344 -23.92 7.85 10.99
N GLY A 345 -24.19 7.88 12.29
CA GLY A 345 -23.35 8.58 13.26
C GLY A 345 -22.16 7.75 13.75
#